data_cc6d11936d3e45d218c21f14a4e8c66b
#
_entry.id   cc6d11936d3e45d218c21f14a4e8c66b
#
_cell.length_a   1.000
_cell.length_b   1.000
_cell.length_c   1.000
_cell.angle_alpha   90.00
_cell.angle_beta   90.00
_cell.angle_gamma   90.00
#
_symmetry.space_group_name_H-M   'P 1'
#
loop_
_entity.id
_entity.type
_entity.pdbx_description
1 polymer ?
#
loop_
_entity_poly.entity_id
_entity_poly.type
_entity_poly.pdbx_seq_one_letter_code
_entity_poly.pdbx_strand_id
1 'polypeptide(L)' 'MNPEPEELIKLANTKMPFGKYAGRYLIDLPEPYIVWFKQKGFPAGELGRRLEAVLELKTNGLEYLVRPLITRGPGR' A
#
# COMPACT_ATOMS: atom_id res chain seq x y z
N MET A 1 5.76 -15.03 -8.13
CA MET A 1 4.73 -14.74 -9.13
C MET A 1 4.47 -13.26 -9.23
N ASN A 2 4.43 -12.77 -10.44
CA ASN A 2 4.21 -11.33 -10.63
C ASN A 2 2.74 -10.99 -10.47
N PRO A 3 2.42 -9.89 -9.79
CA PRO A 3 1.04 -9.47 -9.70
C PRO A 3 0.53 -9.02 -11.06
N GLU A 4 -0.76 -9.18 -11.25
CA GLU A 4 -1.42 -8.67 -12.44
C GLU A 4 -1.33 -7.15 -12.46
N PRO A 5 -1.26 -6.54 -13.65
CA PRO A 5 -1.27 -5.08 -13.70
C PRO A 5 -2.46 -4.46 -12.98
N GLU A 6 -3.63 -5.10 -13.07
CA GLU A 6 -4.81 -4.62 -12.37
C GLU A 6 -4.62 -4.61 -10.87
N GLU A 7 -3.93 -5.63 -10.35
CA GLU A 7 -3.68 -5.69 -8.91
C GLU A 7 -2.75 -4.59 -8.47
N LEU A 8 -1.74 -4.28 -9.30
CA LEU A 8 -0.84 -3.19 -8.98
C LEU A 8 -1.55 -1.85 -8.98
N ILE A 9 -2.47 -1.65 -9.93
CA ILE A 9 -3.24 -0.41 -9.98
C ILE A 9 -4.12 -0.29 -8.75
N LYS A 10 -4.78 -1.37 -8.35
CA LYS A 10 -5.59 -1.36 -7.15
C LYS A 10 -4.74 -1.07 -5.92
N LEU A 11 -3.57 -1.71 -5.83
CA LEU A 11 -2.67 -1.48 -4.72
C LEU A 11 -2.27 -0.01 -4.65
N ALA A 12 -1.91 0.57 -5.79
CA ALA A 12 -1.46 1.95 -5.84
C ALA A 12 -2.52 2.92 -5.36
N ASN A 13 -3.79 2.60 -5.62
CA ASN A 13 -4.89 3.52 -5.33
C ASN A 13 -5.63 3.19 -4.04
N THR A 14 -5.14 2.23 -3.26
CA THR A 14 -5.76 1.90 -2.00
C THR A 14 -5.30 2.87 -0.92
N LYS A 15 -6.27 3.40 -0.19
CA LYS A 15 -5.98 4.30 0.93
C LYS A 15 -6.21 3.59 2.24
N MET A 16 -5.48 4.02 3.26
CA MET A 16 -5.66 3.48 4.60
C MET A 16 -7.04 3.87 5.10
N PRO A 17 -7.88 2.90 5.50
CA PRO A 17 -9.27 3.21 5.85
C PRO A 17 -9.46 3.66 7.30
N PHE A 18 -8.46 3.54 8.15
CA PHE A 18 -8.64 3.89 9.56
C PHE A 18 -7.30 4.29 10.17
N GLY A 19 -7.38 4.77 11.40
CA GLY A 19 -6.22 5.02 12.21
C GLY A 19 -5.55 6.34 11.91
N LYS A 20 -4.32 6.44 12.40
CA LYS A 20 -3.56 7.68 12.35
C LYS A 20 -3.35 8.19 10.93
N TYR A 21 -3.22 7.28 9.99
CA TYR A 21 -2.93 7.64 8.60
C TYR A 21 -4.11 7.40 7.67
N ALA A 22 -5.34 7.40 8.22
CA ALA A 22 -6.52 7.22 7.39
C ALA A 22 -6.53 8.24 6.25
N GLY A 23 -6.87 7.78 5.06
CA GLY A 23 -6.92 8.63 3.88
C GLY A 23 -5.63 8.73 3.09
N ARG A 24 -4.53 8.26 3.64
CA ARG A 24 -3.27 8.23 2.89
C ARG A 24 -3.20 6.98 2.04
N TYR A 25 -2.57 7.09 0.87
CA TYR A 25 -2.29 5.90 0.07
C TYR A 25 -1.39 4.97 0.86
N LEU A 26 -1.61 3.67 0.70
CA LEU A 26 -0.81 2.69 1.43
C LEU A 26 0.68 2.84 1.13
N ILE A 27 1.02 3.17 -0.12
CA ILE A 27 2.43 3.30 -0.48
C ILE A 27 3.08 4.49 0.20
N ASP A 28 2.28 5.44 0.69
CA ASP A 28 2.80 6.61 1.39
C ASP A 28 2.88 6.42 2.89
N LEU A 29 2.50 5.27 3.41
CA LEU A 29 2.61 5.01 4.83
C LEU A 29 4.08 4.87 5.22
N PRO A 30 4.45 5.39 6.40
CA PRO A 30 5.83 5.17 6.87
C PRO A 30 6.10 3.69 7.06
N GLU A 31 7.29 3.27 6.67
CA GLU A 31 7.64 1.86 6.78
C GLU A 31 7.53 1.34 8.21
N PRO A 32 7.99 2.08 9.24
CA PRO A 32 7.86 1.58 10.61
C PRO A 32 6.42 1.31 11.02
N TYR A 33 5.47 2.10 10.50
CA TYR A 33 4.07 1.89 10.80
C TYR A 33 3.59 0.55 10.25
N ILE A 34 4.01 0.23 9.02
CA ILE A 34 3.62 -1.04 8.40
C ILE A 34 4.31 -2.21 9.10
N VAL A 35 5.55 -2.03 9.51
CA VAL A 35 6.27 -3.05 10.27
C VAL A 35 5.55 -3.34 11.59
N TRP A 36 5.01 -2.30 12.22
CA TRP A 36 4.24 -2.49 13.44
C TRP A 36 3.04 -3.42 13.19
N PHE A 37 2.34 -3.20 12.07
CA PHE A 37 1.23 -4.08 11.72
C PHE A 37 1.69 -5.51 11.51
N LYS A 38 2.84 -5.67 10.87
CA LYS A 38 3.37 -7.02 10.65
C LYS A 38 3.60 -7.73 11.97
N GLN A 39 4.13 -7.01 12.95
CA GLN A 39 4.43 -7.59 14.25
C GLN A 39 3.15 -7.92 15.02
N LYS A 40 2.13 -7.11 14.88
CA LYS A 40 0.86 -7.33 15.57
C LYS A 40 -0.06 -8.28 14.81
N GLY A 41 0.22 -8.52 13.55
CA GLY A 41 -0.64 -9.28 12.68
C GLY A 41 -1.41 -8.34 11.77
N PHE A 42 -1.23 -8.53 10.45
CA PHE A 42 -1.95 -7.70 9.50
C PHE A 42 -3.45 -7.90 9.63
N PRO A 43 -4.24 -6.86 9.32
CA PRO A 43 -5.69 -7.04 9.28
C PRO A 43 -6.07 -8.16 8.32
N ALA A 44 -7.21 -8.79 8.60
CA ALA A 44 -7.71 -9.84 7.73
C ALA A 44 -8.15 -9.24 6.39
N GLY A 45 -8.18 -10.08 5.35
CA GLY A 45 -8.72 -9.69 4.07
C GLY A 45 -7.74 -8.96 3.19
N GLU A 46 -8.28 -8.23 2.23
CA GLU A 46 -7.46 -7.60 1.20
C GLU A 46 -6.56 -6.50 1.74
N LEU A 47 -7.04 -5.79 2.75
CA LEU A 47 -6.21 -4.72 3.30
C LEU A 47 -4.90 -5.26 3.84
N GLY A 48 -4.97 -6.37 4.57
CA GLY A 48 -3.76 -6.98 5.11
C GLY A 48 -2.81 -7.43 4.02
N ARG A 49 -3.37 -8.04 2.96
CA ARG A 49 -2.54 -8.48 1.86
C ARG A 49 -1.86 -7.31 1.15
N ARG A 50 -2.58 -6.19 1.02
CA ARG A 50 -2.01 -5.01 0.38
C ARG A 50 -0.97 -4.33 1.24
N LEU A 51 -1.20 -4.30 2.56
CA LEU A 51 -0.18 -3.77 3.47
C LEU A 51 1.09 -4.61 3.41
N GLU A 52 0.94 -5.91 3.36
CA GLU A 52 2.09 -6.79 3.25
C GLU A 52 2.85 -6.57 1.95
N ALA A 53 2.10 -6.42 0.85
CA ALA A 53 2.72 -6.16 -0.45
C ALA A 53 3.44 -4.82 -0.47
N VAL A 54 2.84 -3.80 0.14
CA VAL A 54 3.48 -2.48 0.20
C VAL A 54 4.77 -2.56 1.02
N LEU A 55 4.75 -3.29 2.13
CA LEU A 55 5.96 -3.44 2.93
C LEU A 55 7.07 -4.09 2.12
N GLU A 56 6.72 -5.12 1.36
CA GLU A 56 7.69 -5.81 0.53
C GLU A 56 8.27 -4.87 -0.53
N LEU A 57 7.42 -4.08 -1.16
CA LEU A 57 7.88 -3.11 -2.15
C LEU A 57 8.82 -2.09 -1.54
N LYS A 58 8.47 -1.56 -0.36
CA LYS A 58 9.30 -0.58 0.31
C LYS A 58 10.65 -1.19 0.70
N THR A 59 10.62 -2.39 1.26
CA THR A 59 11.84 -3.05 1.71
C THR A 59 12.80 -3.29 0.55
N ASN A 60 12.28 -3.55 -0.63
CA ASN A 60 13.10 -3.83 -1.81
C ASN A 60 13.34 -2.61 -2.69
N GLY A 61 12.91 -1.44 -2.26
CA GLY A 61 13.16 -0.22 -3.03
C GLY A 61 12.38 -0.15 -4.32
N LEU A 62 11.23 -0.79 -4.37
CA LEU A 62 10.46 -0.90 -5.62
C LEU A 62 9.25 0.01 -5.64
N GLU A 63 9.20 1.03 -4.77
CA GLU A 63 8.04 1.93 -4.76
C GLU A 63 7.83 2.62 -6.10
N TYR A 64 8.90 2.82 -6.85
CA TYR A 64 8.80 3.50 -8.13
C TYR A 64 7.93 2.75 -9.14
N LEU A 65 7.70 1.46 -8.91
CA LEU A 65 6.82 0.69 -9.79
C LEU A 65 5.35 1.01 -9.55
N VAL A 66 5.03 1.49 -8.36
CA VAL A 66 3.64 1.68 -7.96
C VAL A 66 3.22 3.15 -8.04
N ARG A 67 4.11 4.06 -7.68
CA ARG A 67 3.74 5.48 -7.60
C ARG A 67 3.15 6.04 -8.89
N PRO A 68 3.68 5.69 -10.09
CA PRO A 68 3.08 6.23 -11.31
C PRO A 68 1.67 5.73 -11.57
N LEU A 69 1.24 4.68 -10.88
CA LEU A 69 -0.09 4.10 -11.08
C LEU A 69 -1.15 4.77 -10.24
N ILE A 70 -0.77 5.67 -9.35
CA ILE A 70 -1.75 6.38 -8.53
C ILE A 70 -2.55 7.31 -9.43
N THR A 71 -3.86 7.13 -9.39
CA THR A 71 -4.78 7.97 -10.17
C THR A 71 -5.30 9.06 -9.26
N ARG A 72 -4.80 10.27 -9.45
CA ARG A 72 -5.30 11.37 -8.66
C ARG A 72 -6.61 11.86 -9.24
N GLY A 73 -7.46 12.37 -8.37
CA GLY A 73 -8.75 12.83 -8.82
C GLY A 73 -8.63 13.99 -9.78
N PRO A 74 -9.74 14.29 -10.47
CA PRO A 74 -9.76 15.44 -11.36
C PRO A 74 -9.51 16.72 -10.56
N GLY A 75 -9.01 17.72 -11.24
CA GLY A 75 -8.70 18.98 -10.58
C GLY A 75 -7.30 19.01 -10.04
N ARG A 76 -6.60 17.93 -10.26
CA ARG A 76 -5.35 17.88 -9.69
C ARG A 76 -4.40 18.13 -10.61
#